data_08061236fb28526a08e8d14960afd701
#
_entry.id   08061236fb28526a08e8d14960afd701
#
_cell.length_a   1.000
_cell.length_b   1.000
_cell.length_c   1.000
_cell.angle_alpha   90.00
_cell.angle_beta   90.00
_cell.angle_gamma   90.00
#
_symmetry.space_group_name_H-M   'P 1'
#
loop_
_entity.id
_entity.type
_entity.pdbx_description
1 polymer ?
#
loop_
_entity_poly.entity_id
_entity_poly.type
_entity_poly.pdbx_seq_one_letter_code
_entity_poly.pdbx_strand_id
1 'polypeptide(L)'
;MAKVCVPLANGFEEIEAISLIDVLRRGGLDVVVAGVGGDVIYGAHSVRVIPDTKIELVNADEFDLVVLPGGLPGAVNLAEDEATQKLLKEMDKKGKFVGAICAAPYALKTAGVLKDKYTAYPGWEENIKKEGYVSDKKVVEDKNVLTSKGPGTAICFGLEIVKKFAGEEIYNQLKAGLLADFC
;
A
#
# COMPACT_ATOMS: atom_id res chain seq x y z
N MET A 1 -3.61 -18.19 5.55
CA MET A 1 -3.14 -16.86 6.01
C MET A 1 -2.73 -16.10 4.77
N ALA A 2 -3.33 -14.94 4.52
CA ALA A 2 -3.00 -14.15 3.33
C ALA A 2 -1.61 -13.53 3.47
N LYS A 3 -0.85 -13.51 2.36
CA LYS A 3 0.51 -12.99 2.30
C LYS A 3 0.54 -11.65 1.57
N VAL A 4 1.15 -10.65 2.20
CA VAL A 4 1.18 -9.26 1.72
C VAL A 4 2.61 -8.80 1.51
N CYS A 5 2.89 -8.23 0.34
CA CYS A 5 4.14 -7.54 0.06
C CYS A 5 3.97 -6.03 0.25
N VAL A 6 4.89 -5.41 0.97
CA VAL A 6 5.01 -3.96 1.10
C VAL A 6 6.32 -3.50 0.48
N PRO A 7 6.34 -3.11 -0.80
CA PRO A 7 7.50 -2.49 -1.41
C PRO A 7 7.84 -1.17 -0.72
N LEU A 8 9.10 -0.94 -0.39
CA LEU A 8 9.57 0.22 0.35
C LEU A 8 10.76 0.85 -0.36
N ALA A 9 10.60 2.07 -0.86
CA ALA A 9 11.64 2.84 -1.51
C ALA A 9 12.08 4.03 -0.65
N ASN A 10 13.29 4.53 -0.84
CA ASN A 10 13.78 5.73 -0.16
C ASN A 10 12.81 6.90 -0.35
N GLY A 11 12.53 7.61 0.74
CA GLY A 11 11.55 8.68 0.78
C GLY A 11 10.10 8.21 1.03
N PHE A 12 9.91 6.98 1.53
CA PHE A 12 8.58 6.53 1.98
C PHE A 12 8.07 7.41 3.14
N GLU A 13 6.75 7.53 3.26
CA GLU A 13 6.13 8.19 4.41
C GLU A 13 6.05 7.22 5.58
N GLU A 14 6.63 7.60 6.72
CA GLU A 14 6.84 6.72 7.87
C GLU A 14 5.53 6.28 8.53
N ILE A 15 4.60 7.20 8.73
CA ILE A 15 3.30 6.89 9.36
C ILE A 15 2.55 5.89 8.51
N GLU A 16 2.57 6.05 7.19
CA GLU A 16 1.88 5.16 6.27
C GLU A 16 2.50 3.77 6.24
N ALA A 17 3.80 3.69 6.01
CA ALA A 17 4.51 2.41 5.89
C ALA A 17 4.44 1.60 7.19
N ILE A 18 4.78 2.21 8.31
CA ILE A 18 4.84 1.51 9.60
C ILE A 18 3.44 1.15 10.08
N SER A 19 2.45 2.04 9.92
CA SER A 19 1.06 1.72 10.27
C SER A 19 0.52 0.56 9.44
N LEU A 20 0.75 0.54 8.12
CA LEU A 20 0.34 -0.59 7.28
C LEU A 20 0.99 -1.90 7.74
N ILE A 21 2.31 -1.92 7.91
CA ILE A 21 3.04 -3.12 8.33
C ILE A 21 2.53 -3.62 9.68
N ASP A 22 2.40 -2.75 10.67
CA ASP A 22 1.99 -3.12 12.03
C ASP A 22 0.53 -3.59 12.07
N VAL A 23 -0.39 -2.83 11.48
CA VAL A 23 -1.83 -3.18 11.47
C VAL A 23 -2.07 -4.50 10.75
N LEU A 24 -1.43 -4.73 9.62
CA LEU A 24 -1.59 -5.98 8.87
C LEU A 24 -1.02 -7.19 9.63
N ARG A 25 0.16 -7.05 10.26
CA ARG A 25 0.75 -8.09 11.11
C ARG A 25 -0.11 -8.38 12.35
N ARG A 26 -0.66 -7.35 13.00
CA ARG A 26 -1.63 -7.51 14.11
C ARG A 26 -2.91 -8.21 13.66
N GLY A 27 -3.35 -7.98 12.44
CA GLY A 27 -4.50 -8.65 11.82
C GLY A 27 -4.23 -10.10 11.40
N GLY A 28 -3.04 -10.64 11.70
CA GLY A 28 -2.65 -12.02 11.40
C GLY A 28 -2.27 -12.26 9.95
N LEU A 29 -1.94 -11.23 9.18
CA LEU A 29 -1.45 -11.39 7.81
C LEU A 29 0.08 -11.60 7.81
N ASP A 30 0.58 -12.42 6.87
CA ASP A 30 2.01 -12.60 6.64
C ASP A 30 2.55 -11.45 5.80
N VAL A 31 3.26 -10.50 6.44
CA VAL A 31 3.73 -9.27 5.80
C VAL A 31 5.23 -9.33 5.54
N VAL A 32 5.60 -9.22 4.28
CA VAL A 32 6.98 -9.13 3.80
C VAL A 32 7.24 -7.71 3.30
N VAL A 33 8.23 -7.06 3.90
CA VAL A 33 8.74 -5.76 3.47
C VAL A 33 9.82 -5.97 2.43
N ALA A 34 9.61 -5.46 1.22
CA ALA A 34 10.55 -5.62 0.10
C ALA A 34 11.25 -4.28 -0.21
N GLY A 35 12.56 -4.21 0.01
CA GLY A 35 13.34 -3.00 -0.20
C GLY A 35 13.66 -2.75 -1.67
N VAL A 36 13.50 -1.50 -2.10
CA VAL A 36 13.87 -1.00 -3.42
C VAL A 36 15.16 -0.19 -3.31
N GLY A 37 16.20 -0.66 -3.97
CA GLY A 37 17.45 0.08 -4.13
C GLY A 37 18.43 0.04 -2.95
N GLY A 38 18.21 -0.80 -1.91
CA GLY A 38 19.16 -0.88 -0.80
C GLY A 38 18.84 -1.91 0.26
N ASP A 39 19.81 -2.17 1.14
CA ASP A 39 19.66 -3.06 2.31
C ASP A 39 19.11 -2.30 3.54
N VAL A 40 19.10 -0.98 3.50
CA VAL A 40 18.46 -0.08 4.47
C VAL A 40 17.71 0.98 3.68
N ILE A 41 16.44 1.15 3.97
CA ILE A 41 15.57 2.13 3.30
C ILE A 41 15.29 3.29 4.26
N TYR A 42 15.44 4.49 3.76
CA TYR A 42 15.27 5.74 4.52
C TYR A 42 13.92 6.38 4.20
N GLY A 43 13.14 6.65 5.23
CA GLY A 43 11.89 7.40 5.12
C GLY A 43 12.13 8.89 4.82
N ALA A 44 11.08 9.59 4.45
CA ALA A 44 11.09 11.01 4.16
C ALA A 44 11.52 11.87 5.38
N HIS A 45 11.33 11.35 6.59
CA HIS A 45 11.71 11.97 7.86
C HIS A 45 12.86 11.22 8.56
N SER A 46 13.70 10.52 7.78
CA SER A 46 14.94 9.88 8.23
C SER A 46 14.81 8.65 9.12
N VAL A 47 13.62 8.07 9.28
CA VAL A 47 13.48 6.75 9.91
C VAL A 47 14.08 5.69 8.98
N ARG A 48 14.88 4.79 9.56
CA ARG A 48 15.54 3.73 8.81
C ARG A 48 14.78 2.41 9.01
N VAL A 49 14.54 1.72 7.91
CA VAL A 49 13.93 0.39 7.92
C VAL A 49 14.85 -0.59 7.22
N ILE A 50 15.08 -1.73 7.86
CA ILE A 50 15.74 -2.88 7.23
C ILE A 50 14.63 -3.74 6.65
N PRO A 51 14.56 -3.90 5.32
CA PRO A 51 13.54 -4.73 4.69
C PRO A 51 13.81 -6.23 4.92
N ASP A 52 12.77 -7.05 4.81
CA ASP A 52 12.88 -8.50 4.95
C ASP A 52 13.55 -9.13 3.71
N THR A 53 13.39 -8.52 2.54
CA THR A 53 13.94 -8.98 1.26
C THR A 53 14.14 -7.82 0.28
N LYS A 54 14.73 -8.11 -0.88
CA LYS A 54 14.84 -7.18 -2.01
C LYS A 54 13.65 -7.35 -2.95
N ILE A 55 13.20 -6.28 -3.57
CA ILE A 55 12.05 -6.30 -4.48
C ILE A 55 12.27 -7.22 -5.68
N GLU A 56 13.50 -7.33 -6.18
CA GLU A 56 13.87 -8.17 -7.31
C GLU A 56 13.71 -9.67 -7.03
N LEU A 57 13.64 -10.07 -5.75
CA LEU A 57 13.45 -11.45 -5.32
C LEU A 57 11.99 -11.82 -5.07
N VAL A 58 11.09 -10.84 -5.16
CA VAL A 58 9.66 -11.03 -4.91
C VAL A 58 8.97 -11.67 -6.11
N ASN A 59 8.25 -12.77 -5.87
CA ASN A 59 7.45 -13.45 -6.88
C ASN A 59 5.95 -13.22 -6.64
N ALA A 60 5.24 -12.70 -7.63
CA ALA A 60 3.81 -12.44 -7.55
C ALA A 60 2.95 -13.66 -7.16
N ASP A 61 3.42 -14.88 -7.47
CA ASP A 61 2.69 -16.11 -7.13
C ASP A 61 2.57 -16.34 -5.62
N GLU A 62 3.49 -15.81 -4.84
CA GLU A 62 3.55 -16.01 -3.40
C GLU A 62 2.64 -15.06 -2.59
N PHE A 63 2.13 -14.00 -3.20
CA PHE A 63 1.39 -12.95 -2.49
C PHE A 63 -0.07 -12.88 -2.94
N ASP A 64 -0.94 -12.45 -2.03
CA ASP A 64 -2.36 -12.18 -2.26
C ASP A 64 -2.61 -10.68 -2.49
N LEU A 65 -1.74 -9.84 -1.92
CA LEU A 65 -1.80 -8.38 -2.01
C LEU A 65 -0.37 -7.79 -2.11
N VAL A 66 -0.22 -6.78 -2.95
CA VAL A 66 0.91 -5.83 -2.89
C VAL A 66 0.34 -4.47 -2.52
N VAL A 67 0.86 -3.84 -1.45
CA VAL A 67 0.39 -2.52 -1.00
C VAL A 67 1.53 -1.53 -0.87
N LEU A 68 1.39 -0.37 -1.52
CA LEU A 68 2.41 0.67 -1.64
C LEU A 68 2.15 1.81 -0.65
N PRO A 69 3.07 2.10 0.29
CA PRO A 69 3.04 3.36 1.03
C PRO A 69 3.39 4.53 0.11
N GLY A 70 2.97 5.72 0.50
CA GLY A 70 3.29 6.96 -0.20
C GLY A 70 4.59 7.59 0.30
N GLY A 71 4.59 8.91 0.35
CA GLY A 71 5.77 9.71 0.62
C GLY A 71 6.48 10.16 -0.65
N LEU A 72 7.26 11.22 -0.54
CA LEU A 72 8.07 11.73 -1.63
C LEU A 72 9.54 11.79 -1.21
N PRO A 73 10.44 11.33 -2.07
CA PRO A 73 10.24 10.78 -3.42
C PRO A 73 9.82 9.30 -3.48
N GLY A 74 9.50 8.64 -2.37
CA GLY A 74 9.22 7.20 -2.29
C GLY A 74 8.20 6.71 -3.33
N ALA A 75 7.05 7.38 -3.45
CA ALA A 75 6.02 7.00 -4.42
C ALA A 75 6.49 7.12 -5.88
N VAL A 76 7.31 8.12 -6.18
CA VAL A 76 7.92 8.29 -7.52
C VAL A 76 8.95 7.19 -7.76
N ASN A 77 9.79 6.90 -6.78
CA ASN A 77 10.78 5.82 -6.88
C ASN A 77 10.10 4.46 -7.13
N LEU A 78 8.97 4.17 -6.47
CA LEU A 78 8.18 2.96 -6.74
C LEU A 78 7.56 2.95 -8.15
N ALA A 79 7.18 4.13 -8.67
CA ALA A 79 6.65 4.25 -10.02
C ALA A 79 7.72 4.07 -11.11
N GLU A 80 8.97 4.38 -10.81
CA GLU A 80 10.10 4.29 -11.74
C GLU A 80 10.85 2.95 -11.63
N ASP A 81 10.69 2.21 -10.52
CA ASP A 81 11.35 0.95 -10.31
C ASP A 81 10.75 -0.19 -11.16
N GLU A 82 11.56 -0.76 -12.04
CA GLU A 82 11.12 -1.80 -12.99
C GLU A 82 10.59 -3.06 -12.31
N ALA A 83 11.20 -3.48 -11.19
CA ALA A 83 10.80 -4.69 -10.47
C ALA A 83 9.44 -4.49 -9.80
N THR A 84 9.22 -3.34 -9.16
CA THR A 84 7.92 -2.94 -8.60
C THR A 84 6.85 -2.87 -9.68
N GLN A 85 7.14 -2.23 -10.79
CA GLN A 85 6.19 -2.07 -11.90
C GLN A 85 5.82 -3.43 -12.53
N LYS A 86 6.78 -4.32 -12.67
CA LYS A 86 6.54 -5.70 -13.14
C LYS A 86 5.66 -6.46 -12.15
N LEU A 87 5.98 -6.41 -10.86
CA LEU A 87 5.20 -7.06 -9.80
C LEU A 87 3.73 -6.61 -9.82
N LEU A 88 3.47 -5.31 -9.88
CA LEU A 88 2.10 -4.77 -9.93
C LEU A 88 1.31 -5.29 -11.14
N LYS A 89 1.93 -5.32 -12.34
CA LYS A 89 1.31 -5.84 -13.56
C LYS A 89 1.00 -7.33 -13.45
N GLU A 90 1.91 -8.11 -12.88
CA GLU A 90 1.71 -9.56 -12.68
C GLU A 90 0.61 -9.85 -11.68
N MET A 91 0.54 -9.10 -10.56
CA MET A 91 -0.55 -9.21 -9.58
C MET A 91 -1.90 -8.94 -10.23
N ASP A 92 -2.03 -7.82 -10.95
CA ASP A 92 -3.29 -7.47 -11.62
C ASP A 92 -3.70 -8.50 -12.69
N LYS A 93 -2.75 -8.96 -13.51
CA LYS A 93 -3.00 -10.01 -14.53
C LYS A 93 -3.50 -11.31 -13.91
N LYS A 94 -3.07 -11.64 -12.70
CA LYS A 94 -3.50 -12.83 -11.96
C LYS A 94 -4.79 -12.62 -11.17
N GLY A 95 -5.41 -11.44 -11.24
CA GLY A 95 -6.59 -11.07 -10.47
C GLY A 95 -6.33 -10.92 -8.96
N LYS A 96 -5.06 -10.82 -8.56
CA LYS A 96 -4.65 -10.58 -7.19
C LYS A 96 -4.75 -9.09 -6.85
N PHE A 97 -4.76 -8.79 -5.55
CA PHE A 97 -5.00 -7.41 -5.11
C PHE A 97 -3.74 -6.55 -5.17
N VAL A 98 -3.96 -5.27 -5.50
CA VAL A 98 -2.95 -4.21 -5.37
C VAL A 98 -3.55 -3.04 -4.59
N GLY A 99 -2.73 -2.40 -3.76
CA GLY A 99 -3.17 -1.26 -2.97
C GLY A 99 -2.14 -0.14 -2.97
N ALA A 100 -2.58 1.08 -2.72
CA ALA A 100 -1.70 2.23 -2.58
C ALA A 100 -2.33 3.34 -1.75
N ILE A 101 -1.51 4.11 -1.03
CA ILE A 101 -1.95 5.23 -0.21
C ILE A 101 -1.23 6.52 -0.61
N CYS A 102 -1.87 7.67 -0.41
CA CYS A 102 -1.29 9.00 -0.53
C CYS A 102 -0.88 9.33 -1.98
N ALA A 103 0.41 9.48 -2.25
CA ALA A 103 0.96 9.70 -3.58
C ALA A 103 1.15 8.39 -4.39
N ALA A 104 1.14 7.24 -3.73
CA ALA A 104 1.47 5.96 -4.36
C ALA A 104 0.46 5.43 -5.39
N PRO A 105 -0.84 5.82 -5.43
CA PRO A 105 -1.71 5.50 -6.56
C PRO A 105 -1.14 5.94 -7.92
N TYR A 106 -0.22 6.89 -7.93
CA TYR A 106 0.57 7.25 -9.11
C TYR A 106 1.36 6.06 -9.67
N ALA A 107 1.97 5.23 -8.81
CA ALA A 107 2.68 4.02 -9.24
C ALA A 107 1.72 2.95 -9.82
N LEU A 108 0.51 2.83 -9.27
CA LEU A 108 -0.51 1.95 -9.83
C LEU A 108 -0.97 2.42 -11.23
N LYS A 109 -1.11 3.74 -11.40
CA LYS A 109 -1.46 4.33 -12.71
C LYS A 109 -0.33 4.12 -13.72
N THR A 110 0.92 4.28 -13.31
CA THR A 110 2.09 4.05 -14.17
C THR A 110 2.17 2.60 -14.62
N ALA A 111 1.85 1.65 -13.74
CA ALA A 111 1.76 0.23 -14.10
C ALA A 111 0.53 -0.11 -14.98
N GLY A 112 -0.41 0.80 -15.15
CA GLY A 112 -1.65 0.56 -15.89
C GLY A 112 -2.67 -0.30 -15.15
N VAL A 113 -2.55 -0.42 -13.82
CA VAL A 113 -3.41 -1.28 -13.00
C VAL A 113 -4.46 -0.51 -12.18
N LEU A 114 -4.34 0.82 -12.07
CA LEU A 114 -5.32 1.66 -11.38
C LEU A 114 -6.68 1.61 -12.07
N LYS A 115 -7.75 1.30 -11.31
CA LYS A 115 -9.11 1.12 -11.83
C LYS A 115 -9.85 2.45 -11.98
N ASP A 116 -11.17 2.37 -12.21
CA ASP A 116 -11.99 3.54 -12.58
C ASP A 116 -12.28 4.46 -11.40
N LYS A 117 -12.31 3.91 -10.17
CA LYS A 117 -12.49 4.70 -8.94
C LYS A 117 -11.27 4.53 -8.05
N TYR A 118 -10.77 5.63 -7.53
CA TYR A 118 -9.64 5.64 -6.61
C TYR A 118 -9.65 6.90 -5.73
N THR A 119 -8.91 6.86 -4.63
CA THR A 119 -8.56 8.04 -3.85
C THR A 119 -7.04 8.16 -3.73
N ALA A 120 -6.57 9.35 -3.40
CA ALA A 120 -5.16 9.68 -3.24
C ALA A 120 -5.02 10.86 -2.27
N TYR A 121 -3.80 11.30 -2.01
CA TYR A 121 -3.59 12.54 -1.27
C TYR A 121 -4.20 13.73 -2.04
N PRO A 122 -4.98 14.59 -1.37
CA PRO A 122 -5.64 15.74 -2.02
C PRO A 122 -4.67 16.61 -2.80
N GLY A 123 -4.97 16.85 -4.07
CA GLY A 123 -4.10 17.55 -5.03
C GLY A 123 -3.17 16.63 -5.82
N TRP A 124 -2.92 15.39 -5.36
CA TRP A 124 -2.04 14.46 -6.08
C TRP A 124 -2.74 13.82 -7.30
N GLU A 125 -4.06 13.85 -7.36
CA GLU A 125 -4.85 13.44 -8.53
C GLU A 125 -4.46 14.20 -9.80
N GLU A 126 -3.97 15.42 -9.67
CA GLU A 126 -3.46 16.21 -10.80
C GLU A 126 -2.20 15.60 -11.44
N ASN A 127 -1.38 14.89 -10.65
CA ASN A 127 -0.21 14.15 -11.14
C ASN A 127 -0.62 12.77 -11.70
N ILE A 128 -1.62 12.13 -11.10
CA ILE A 128 -2.15 10.84 -11.56
C ILE A 128 -2.82 11.00 -12.92
N LYS A 129 -3.52 12.12 -13.16
CA LYS A 129 -4.17 12.46 -14.44
C LYS A 129 -5.08 11.33 -14.95
N LYS A 130 -5.92 10.81 -14.05
CA LYS A 130 -6.92 9.79 -14.35
C LYS A 130 -8.25 10.21 -13.75
N GLU A 131 -9.32 10.08 -14.52
CA GLU A 131 -10.67 10.30 -14.03
C GLU A 131 -11.06 9.29 -12.94
N GLY A 132 -12.06 9.63 -12.13
CA GLY A 132 -12.58 8.74 -11.09
C GLY A 132 -12.02 8.96 -9.69
N TYR A 133 -11.35 10.08 -9.45
CA TYR A 133 -10.91 10.46 -8.11
C TYR A 133 -12.10 10.68 -7.16
N VAL A 134 -12.05 10.03 -5.99
CA VAL A 134 -13.05 10.10 -4.94
C VAL A 134 -12.47 10.83 -3.73
N SER A 135 -12.95 12.04 -3.46
CA SER A 135 -12.38 12.93 -2.44
C SER A 135 -12.96 12.75 -1.04
N ASP A 136 -14.13 12.15 -0.89
CA ASP A 136 -14.91 12.08 0.35
C ASP A 136 -14.74 10.78 1.15
N LYS A 137 -14.04 9.79 0.59
CA LYS A 137 -13.79 8.50 1.25
C LYS A 137 -12.35 8.36 1.73
N LYS A 138 -12.17 7.75 2.92
CA LYS A 138 -10.85 7.40 3.45
C LYS A 138 -10.19 6.26 2.68
N VAL A 139 -11.00 5.29 2.27
CA VAL A 139 -10.58 4.13 1.50
C VAL A 139 -11.55 3.92 0.35
N VAL A 140 -11.03 3.63 -0.81
CA VAL A 140 -11.78 3.29 -2.02
C VAL A 140 -11.32 1.93 -2.52
N GLU A 141 -12.26 1.03 -2.72
CA GLU A 141 -12.05 -0.23 -3.41
C GLU A 141 -12.76 -0.20 -4.76
N ASP A 142 -12.05 -0.58 -5.80
CA ASP A 142 -12.61 -0.84 -7.13
C ASP A 142 -11.96 -2.09 -7.72
N LYS A 143 -12.77 -3.13 -7.92
CA LYS A 143 -12.32 -4.47 -8.36
C LYS A 143 -11.25 -5.02 -7.40
N ASN A 144 -10.04 -5.25 -7.89
CA ASN A 144 -8.90 -5.74 -7.13
C ASN A 144 -7.92 -4.64 -6.68
N VAL A 145 -8.37 -3.38 -6.68
CA VAL A 145 -7.54 -2.23 -6.27
C VAL A 145 -8.11 -1.54 -5.05
N LEU A 146 -7.26 -1.32 -4.03
CA LEU A 146 -7.61 -0.55 -2.83
C LEU A 146 -6.71 0.70 -2.76
N THR A 147 -7.32 1.85 -2.52
CA THR A 147 -6.57 3.10 -2.37
C THR A 147 -7.00 3.88 -1.13
N SER A 148 -6.09 4.68 -0.56
CA SER A 148 -6.36 5.53 0.59
C SER A 148 -5.67 6.90 0.46
N LYS A 149 -6.06 7.84 1.33
CA LYS A 149 -5.75 9.28 1.14
C LYS A 149 -4.36 9.69 1.62
N GLY A 150 -3.93 9.25 2.79
CA GLY A 150 -2.69 9.75 3.35
C GLY A 150 -2.42 9.33 4.79
N PRO A 151 -1.44 9.94 5.48
CA PRO A 151 -0.96 9.50 6.79
C PRO A 151 -2.09 9.33 7.81
N GLY A 152 -3.02 10.27 7.88
CA GLY A 152 -4.16 10.23 8.80
C GLY A 152 -5.20 9.13 8.51
N THR A 153 -5.11 8.44 7.37
CA THR A 153 -6.01 7.32 7.01
C THR A 153 -5.29 5.97 6.95
N ALA A 154 -3.99 5.91 7.28
CA ALA A 154 -3.18 4.71 7.14
C ALA A 154 -3.67 3.54 8.00
N ILE A 155 -4.08 3.81 9.25
CA ILE A 155 -4.65 2.79 10.14
C ILE A 155 -5.97 2.27 9.58
N CYS A 156 -6.88 3.18 9.12
CA CYS A 156 -8.14 2.78 8.51
C CYS A 156 -7.92 1.94 7.25
N PHE A 157 -6.92 2.29 6.45
CA PHE A 157 -6.56 1.52 5.26
C PHE A 157 -6.08 0.11 5.62
N GLY A 158 -5.19 -0.01 6.60
CA GLY A 158 -4.74 -1.31 7.11
C GLY A 158 -5.90 -2.15 7.66
N LEU A 159 -6.83 -1.53 8.41
CA LEU A 159 -8.01 -2.20 8.94
C LEU A 159 -8.95 -2.71 7.83
N GLU A 160 -9.20 -1.94 6.77
CA GLU A 160 -10.01 -2.40 5.64
C GLU A 160 -9.35 -3.57 4.90
N ILE A 161 -8.03 -3.58 4.78
CA ILE A 161 -7.28 -4.73 4.24
C ILE A 161 -7.44 -5.95 5.17
N VAL A 162 -7.31 -5.78 6.49
CA VAL A 162 -7.54 -6.86 7.46
C VAL A 162 -8.96 -7.40 7.35
N LYS A 163 -9.97 -6.52 7.26
CA LYS A 163 -11.36 -6.92 7.07
C LYS A 163 -11.53 -7.83 5.84
N LYS A 164 -10.89 -7.46 4.75
CA LYS A 164 -10.96 -8.20 3.48
C LYS A 164 -10.30 -9.58 3.56
N PHE A 165 -9.15 -9.70 4.18
CA PHE A 165 -8.32 -10.91 4.13
C PHE A 165 -8.39 -11.79 5.39
N ALA A 166 -8.77 -11.23 6.54
CA ALA A 166 -8.88 -11.93 7.82
C ALA A 166 -10.31 -11.96 8.39
N GLY A 167 -11.23 -11.18 7.80
CA GLY A 167 -12.63 -11.16 8.18
C GLY A 167 -13.02 -10.07 9.16
N GLU A 168 -14.33 -9.87 9.29
CA GLU A 168 -14.91 -8.77 10.05
C GLU A 168 -14.71 -8.90 11.57
N GLU A 169 -14.63 -10.12 12.08
CA GLU A 169 -14.38 -10.36 13.51
C GLU A 169 -12.99 -9.83 13.92
N ILE A 170 -11.95 -10.19 13.16
CA ILE A 170 -10.58 -9.70 13.40
C ILE A 170 -10.49 -8.18 13.22
N TYR A 171 -11.14 -7.64 12.19
CA TYR A 171 -11.26 -6.19 11.99
C TYR A 171 -11.82 -5.49 13.23
N ASN A 172 -12.94 -5.95 13.78
CA ASN A 172 -13.60 -5.33 14.92
C ASN A 172 -12.74 -5.41 16.20
N GLN A 173 -12.12 -6.57 16.46
CA GLN A 173 -11.21 -6.76 17.59
C GLN A 173 -9.99 -5.84 17.47
N LEU A 174 -9.39 -5.77 16.29
CA LEU A 174 -8.20 -4.94 16.05
C LEU A 174 -8.53 -3.45 16.10
N LYS A 175 -9.63 -3.02 15.50
CA LYS A 175 -10.12 -1.63 15.57
C LYS A 175 -10.30 -1.17 17.01
N ALA A 176 -10.94 -1.99 17.85
CA ALA A 176 -11.12 -1.69 19.27
C ALA A 176 -9.77 -1.64 20.01
N GLY A 177 -8.89 -2.62 19.77
CA GLY A 177 -7.57 -2.69 20.40
C GLY A 177 -6.62 -1.54 20.03
N LEU A 178 -6.78 -0.98 18.84
CA LEU A 178 -6.04 0.19 18.36
C LEU A 178 -6.68 1.53 18.78
N LEU A 179 -7.85 1.50 19.45
CA LEU A 179 -8.64 2.71 19.77
C LEU A 179 -8.93 3.54 18.49
N ALA A 180 -9.18 2.88 17.38
CA ALA A 180 -9.33 3.49 16.06
C ALA A 180 -10.80 3.81 15.74
N ASP A 181 -11.52 4.45 16.66
CA ASP A 181 -12.94 4.81 16.52
C ASP A 181 -13.18 5.81 15.36
N PHE A 182 -12.12 6.51 14.97
CA PHE A 182 -12.14 7.42 13.82
C PHE A 182 -12.17 6.68 12.47
N CYS A 183 -11.95 5.38 12.42
CA CYS A 183 -12.12 4.55 11.23
C CYS A 183 -13.55 4.05 11.09
#